data_5134b6fed8075ddb0df04ebdd4541a4f
#
_entry.id   5134b6fed8075ddb0df04ebdd4541a4f
#
_cell.length_a   1.000
_cell.length_b   1.000
_cell.length_c   1.000
_cell.angle_alpha   90.00
_cell.angle_beta   90.00
_cell.angle_gamma   90.00
#
_symmetry.space_group_name_H-M   'P 1'
#
loop_
_entity.id
_entity.type
_entity.pdbx_description
1 polymer ?
#
loop_
_entity_poly.entity_id
_entity_poly.type
_entity_poly.pdbx_seq_one_letter_code
_entity_poly.pdbx_strand_id
1 'polypeptide(L)'
;MNENGQAHHGSLVDVNVDVLPLNLIEMLNATIDETRHNWNPVDGRRESAMAKSFANLLRENACFQAIEAQACTTAQLWATTMLRREVADEPLHVLRCVGPDADSQSYLRHFDSHILTMLVPLRLAPDGDRNGDLIMHALPREAKSEITNLLTKTYLFFEHGLPFFIRRSLSSHALSNGNSQRVVCAPGNVYIFNGLITLHHNLDVVVGERRMLIIHHYDAGLTPRARSVIRSFRMLRDRLAGMY
;
A
#
# COMPACT_ATOMS: atom_id res chain seq x y z
N MET A 1 23.95 28.35 6.94
CA MET A 1 24.66 27.13 6.55
C MET A 1 25.06 26.44 7.83
N ASN A 2 24.31 25.40 8.27
CA ASN A 2 24.69 24.62 9.44
C ASN A 2 25.48 23.41 8.96
N GLU A 3 26.62 23.21 9.62
CA GLU A 3 27.71 22.30 9.24
C GLU A 3 27.45 20.80 9.44
N ASN A 4 26.20 20.34 9.40
CA ASN A 4 25.88 18.92 9.39
C ASN A 4 24.94 18.66 8.23
N GLY A 5 25.48 18.20 7.10
CA GLY A 5 24.76 17.80 5.88
C GLY A 5 23.88 16.56 6.05
N GLN A 6 23.12 16.45 7.14
CA GLN A 6 22.01 15.54 7.25
C GLN A 6 20.80 16.19 6.57
N ALA A 7 20.51 15.73 5.35
CA ALA A 7 19.20 15.94 4.76
C ALA A 7 18.16 15.49 5.79
N HIS A 8 17.33 16.42 6.27
CA HIS A 8 16.11 16.07 6.97
C HIS A 8 15.27 15.23 6.00
N HIS A 9 15.38 13.91 6.09
CA HIS A 9 14.39 13.01 5.53
C HIS A 9 13.10 13.23 6.35
N GLY A 10 12.22 14.09 5.84
CA GLY A 10 10.86 14.17 6.34
C GLY A 10 10.28 12.75 6.39
N SER A 11 9.40 12.48 7.35
CA SER A 11 8.74 11.18 7.48
C SER A 11 8.18 10.74 6.12
N LEU A 12 8.47 9.49 5.70
CA LEU A 12 7.95 8.91 4.46
C LEU A 12 6.45 8.61 4.56
N VAL A 13 5.92 8.61 5.78
CA VAL A 13 4.53 8.36 6.11
C VAL A 13 4.06 9.36 7.15
N ASP A 14 2.87 9.90 6.95
CA ASP A 14 2.15 10.69 7.96
C ASP A 14 1.28 9.74 8.78
N VAL A 15 1.44 9.78 10.12
CA VAL A 15 0.76 8.87 11.04
C VAL A 15 -0.21 9.66 11.91
N ASN A 16 -1.49 9.43 11.71
CA ASN A 16 -2.57 9.99 12.51
C ASN A 16 -2.99 8.95 13.54
N VAL A 17 -2.73 9.23 14.81
CA VAL A 17 -2.97 8.30 15.92
C VAL A 17 -4.37 8.47 16.50
N ASP A 18 -4.95 7.36 17.00
CA ASP A 18 -6.23 7.33 17.71
C ASP A 18 -7.40 7.98 16.93
N VAL A 19 -7.38 7.85 15.60
CA VAL A 19 -8.41 8.43 14.71
C VAL A 19 -9.73 7.69 14.82
N LEU A 20 -9.66 6.36 14.92
CA LEU A 20 -10.82 5.48 14.88
C LEU A 20 -11.01 4.76 16.21
N PRO A 21 -12.23 4.71 16.74
CA PRO A 21 -12.51 4.00 17.97
C PRO A 21 -12.36 2.47 17.77
N LEU A 22 -11.78 1.78 18.76
CA LEU A 22 -11.48 0.36 18.66
C LEU A 22 -12.72 -0.51 18.48
N ASN A 23 -13.87 -0.14 19.05
CA ASN A 23 -15.13 -0.85 18.88
C ASN A 23 -15.61 -0.83 17.40
N LEU A 24 -15.34 0.23 16.66
CA LEU A 24 -15.60 0.27 15.22
C LEU A 24 -14.68 -0.71 14.48
N ILE A 25 -13.40 -0.75 14.83
CA ILE A 25 -12.43 -1.71 14.26
C ILE A 25 -12.84 -3.16 14.55
N GLU A 26 -13.28 -3.44 15.78
CA GLU A 26 -13.78 -4.76 16.18
C GLU A 26 -15.02 -5.17 15.39
N MET A 27 -15.98 -4.27 15.19
CA MET A 27 -17.16 -4.52 14.37
C MET A 27 -16.78 -4.84 12.91
N LEU A 28 -15.85 -4.10 12.32
CA LEU A 28 -15.37 -4.38 10.96
C LEU A 28 -14.70 -5.77 10.88
N ASN A 29 -13.91 -6.13 11.88
CA ASN A 29 -13.29 -7.46 11.97
C ASN A 29 -14.33 -8.58 12.11
N ALA A 30 -15.36 -8.41 12.93
CA ALA A 30 -16.47 -9.36 13.06
C ALA A 30 -17.18 -9.57 11.71
N THR A 31 -17.48 -8.49 10.99
CA THR A 31 -18.08 -8.57 9.65
C THR A 31 -17.19 -9.34 8.67
N ILE A 32 -15.87 -9.18 8.73
CA ILE A 32 -14.93 -9.95 7.92
C ILE A 32 -15.00 -11.44 8.30
N ASP A 33 -14.99 -11.77 9.59
CA ASP A 33 -15.00 -13.14 10.07
C ASP A 33 -16.31 -13.86 9.68
N GLU A 34 -17.46 -13.19 9.75
CA GLU A 34 -18.77 -13.73 9.35
C GLU A 34 -18.87 -14.03 7.84
N THR A 35 -18.19 -13.24 7.01
CA THR A 35 -18.31 -13.36 5.54
C THR A 35 -17.19 -14.18 4.90
N ARG A 36 -16.17 -14.54 5.66
CA ARG A 36 -14.94 -15.16 5.16
C ARG A 36 -15.13 -16.47 4.41
N HIS A 37 -16.10 -17.29 4.79
CA HIS A 37 -16.39 -18.56 4.13
C HIS A 37 -16.79 -18.41 2.65
N ASN A 38 -17.19 -17.21 2.23
CA ASN A 38 -17.52 -16.88 0.84
C ASN A 38 -16.33 -16.30 0.05
N TRP A 39 -15.13 -16.31 0.62
CA TRP A 39 -13.96 -15.69 -0.01
C TRP A 39 -13.16 -16.71 -0.81
N ASN A 40 -12.73 -16.29 -2.01
CA ASN A 40 -11.75 -17.08 -2.76
C ASN A 40 -10.38 -16.94 -2.09
N PRO A 41 -9.78 -18.03 -1.57
CA PRO A 41 -8.54 -17.95 -0.79
C PRO A 41 -7.31 -17.52 -1.61
N VAL A 42 -7.40 -17.58 -2.93
CA VAL A 42 -6.22 -17.39 -3.81
C VAL A 42 -5.77 -15.93 -3.90
N ASP A 43 -6.62 -14.97 -3.61
CA ASP A 43 -6.32 -13.58 -4.00
C ASP A 43 -5.98 -12.63 -2.83
N GLY A 44 -6.28 -12.98 -1.57
CA GLY A 44 -5.99 -12.11 -0.41
C GLY A 44 -6.38 -10.63 -0.58
N ARG A 45 -6.86 -10.27 -1.77
CA ARG A 45 -7.33 -8.95 -2.15
C ARG A 45 -8.79 -9.01 -2.49
N ARG A 46 -9.56 -8.14 -1.88
CA ARG A 46 -10.87 -7.79 -2.43
C ARG A 46 -10.90 -6.29 -2.69
N GLU A 47 -10.87 -5.97 -3.96
CA GLU A 47 -11.56 -4.82 -4.48
C GLU A 47 -13.03 -5.20 -4.38
N SER A 48 -13.70 -4.79 -3.33
CA SER A 48 -15.00 -5.37 -3.04
C SER A 48 -15.97 -4.28 -2.61
N ALA A 49 -17.22 -4.55 -2.87
CA ALA A 49 -18.33 -3.82 -2.26
C ALA A 49 -18.13 -3.66 -0.75
N MET A 50 -17.54 -4.66 -0.08
CA MET A 50 -17.19 -4.61 1.34
C MET A 50 -16.13 -3.56 1.66
N ALA A 51 -15.00 -3.50 0.93
CA ALA A 51 -13.98 -2.48 1.17
C ALA A 51 -14.53 -1.08 0.99
N LYS A 52 -15.37 -0.87 -0.04
CA LYS A 52 -16.08 0.39 -0.25
C LYS A 52 -17.08 0.70 0.87
N SER A 53 -17.83 -0.31 1.32
CA SER A 53 -18.76 -0.16 2.43
C SER A 53 -18.04 0.23 3.72
N PHE A 54 -16.91 -0.39 4.01
CA PHE A 54 -16.07 -0.07 5.16
C PHE A 54 -15.53 1.37 5.07
N ALA A 55 -14.99 1.77 3.93
CA ALA A 55 -14.52 3.14 3.72
C ALA A 55 -15.64 4.18 3.94
N ASN A 56 -16.85 3.88 3.45
CA ASN A 56 -18.00 4.77 3.68
C ASN A 56 -18.36 4.86 5.18
N LEU A 57 -18.34 3.73 5.89
CA LEU A 57 -18.60 3.72 7.32
C LEU A 57 -17.53 4.50 8.11
N LEU A 58 -16.26 4.39 7.73
CA LEU A 58 -15.19 5.19 8.34
C LEU A 58 -15.42 6.70 8.13
N ARG A 59 -15.99 7.11 7.00
CA ARG A 59 -16.32 8.52 6.70
C ARG A 59 -17.46 9.09 7.54
N GLU A 60 -18.22 8.26 8.27
CA GLU A 60 -19.17 8.71 9.28
C GLU A 60 -18.45 9.26 10.53
N ASN A 61 -17.18 8.90 10.73
CA ASN A 61 -16.33 9.49 11.76
C ASN A 61 -15.76 10.82 11.28
N ALA A 62 -16.10 11.91 11.95
CA ALA A 62 -15.72 13.27 11.56
C ALA A 62 -14.20 13.48 11.52
N CYS A 63 -13.44 12.82 12.44
CA CYS A 63 -11.99 12.93 12.47
C CYS A 63 -11.38 12.27 11.22
N PHE A 64 -11.82 11.06 10.88
CA PHE A 64 -11.36 10.35 9.67
C PHE A 64 -11.70 11.16 8.41
N GLN A 65 -12.94 11.68 8.30
CA GLN A 65 -13.38 12.48 7.16
C GLN A 65 -12.50 13.73 6.98
N ALA A 66 -12.18 14.45 8.08
CA ALA A 66 -11.32 15.63 8.03
C ALA A 66 -9.90 15.29 7.56
N ILE A 67 -9.32 14.19 8.06
CA ILE A 67 -8.00 13.71 7.67
C ILE A 67 -7.97 13.31 6.18
N GLU A 68 -8.97 12.57 5.71
CA GLU A 68 -9.08 12.18 4.29
C GLU A 68 -9.20 13.41 3.39
N ALA A 69 -10.04 14.39 3.75
CA ALA A 69 -10.21 15.63 2.99
C ALA A 69 -8.91 16.45 2.91
N GLN A 70 -8.18 16.57 4.02
CA GLN A 70 -6.88 17.25 4.07
C GLN A 70 -5.84 16.53 3.20
N ALA A 71 -5.77 15.19 3.30
CA ALA A 71 -4.87 14.39 2.49
C ALA A 71 -5.17 14.50 0.99
N CYS A 72 -6.45 14.49 0.62
CA CYS A 72 -6.90 14.70 -0.76
C CYS A 72 -6.50 16.09 -1.29
N THR A 73 -6.67 17.14 -0.50
CA THR A 73 -6.25 18.50 -0.86
C THR A 73 -4.73 18.56 -1.11
N THR A 74 -3.93 17.94 -0.23
CA THR A 74 -2.48 17.85 -0.37
C THR A 74 -2.07 17.08 -1.62
N ALA A 75 -2.76 15.95 -1.91
CA ALA A 75 -2.49 15.14 -3.10
C ALA A 75 -2.80 15.89 -4.41
N GLN A 76 -3.90 16.65 -4.45
CA GLN A 76 -4.24 17.49 -5.60
C GLN A 76 -3.21 18.60 -5.83
N LEU A 77 -2.80 19.29 -4.76
CA LEU A 77 -1.76 20.30 -4.84
C LEU A 77 -0.44 19.69 -5.34
N TRP A 78 -0.08 18.51 -4.84
CA TRP A 78 1.09 17.80 -5.33
C TRP A 78 0.97 17.43 -6.81
N ALA A 79 -0.18 16.95 -7.26
CA ALA A 79 -0.43 16.62 -8.66
C ALA A 79 -0.27 17.84 -9.58
N THR A 80 -0.86 18.97 -9.23
CA THR A 80 -0.79 20.19 -10.04
C THR A 80 0.61 20.79 -10.08
N THR A 81 1.36 20.73 -8.97
CA THR A 81 2.72 21.31 -8.90
C THR A 81 3.77 20.39 -9.51
N MET A 82 3.75 19.10 -9.20
CA MET A 82 4.79 18.16 -9.58
C MET A 82 4.53 17.45 -10.92
N LEU A 83 3.29 17.04 -11.17
CA LEU A 83 2.91 16.40 -12.44
C LEU A 83 2.42 17.43 -13.47
N ARG A 84 2.16 18.68 -13.05
CA ARG A 84 1.64 19.77 -13.90
C ARG A 84 0.36 19.38 -14.65
N ARG A 85 -0.48 18.57 -14.02
CA ARG A 85 -1.78 18.16 -14.56
C ARG A 85 -2.78 17.92 -13.43
N GLU A 86 -4.04 18.08 -13.74
CA GLU A 86 -5.11 17.59 -12.88
C GLU A 86 -5.24 16.08 -13.01
N VAL A 87 -5.55 15.42 -11.90
CA VAL A 87 -5.82 13.99 -11.82
C VAL A 87 -7.21 13.81 -11.22
N ALA A 88 -8.08 13.12 -11.96
CA ALA A 88 -9.41 12.81 -11.45
C ALA A 88 -9.34 11.91 -10.22
N ASP A 89 -10.23 12.14 -9.26
CA ASP A 89 -10.35 11.26 -8.10
C ASP A 89 -11.29 10.10 -8.45
N GLU A 90 -10.70 8.94 -8.68
CA GLU A 90 -11.40 7.67 -8.83
C GLU A 90 -10.93 6.75 -7.69
N PRO A 91 -11.54 6.82 -6.48
CA PRO A 91 -11.03 6.13 -5.32
C PRO A 91 -11.14 4.62 -5.49
N LEU A 92 -10.03 3.93 -5.20
CA LEU A 92 -9.91 2.48 -5.18
C LEU A 92 -9.85 2.00 -3.73
N HIS A 93 -10.75 1.09 -3.36
CA HIS A 93 -10.82 0.53 -2.02
C HIS A 93 -10.43 -0.95 -2.05
N VAL A 94 -9.43 -1.33 -1.26
CA VAL A 94 -8.92 -2.69 -1.19
C VAL A 94 -8.92 -3.17 0.26
N LEU A 95 -9.59 -4.28 0.53
CA LEU A 95 -9.46 -4.99 1.79
C LEU A 95 -8.45 -6.12 1.60
N ARG A 96 -7.37 -6.09 2.38
CA ARG A 96 -6.30 -7.07 2.29
C ARG A 96 -6.19 -7.84 3.59
N CYS A 97 -6.40 -9.16 3.50
CA CYS A 97 -6.22 -10.10 4.60
C CYS A 97 -5.07 -11.05 4.25
N VAL A 98 -4.02 -11.05 5.06
CA VAL A 98 -2.78 -11.78 4.80
C VAL A 98 -2.49 -12.69 5.98
N GLY A 99 -2.42 -13.99 5.71
CA GLY A 99 -2.04 -15.03 6.67
C GLY A 99 -0.71 -15.70 6.29
N PRO A 100 -0.33 -16.78 6.99
CA PRO A 100 0.95 -17.48 6.79
C PRO A 100 1.16 -18.03 5.38
N ASP A 101 0.09 -18.38 4.68
CA ASP A 101 0.17 -19.01 3.35
C ASP A 101 0.33 -17.99 2.21
N ALA A 102 0.50 -16.71 2.52
CA ALA A 102 0.58 -15.64 1.54
C ALA A 102 2.00 -15.21 1.17
N ASP A 103 2.98 -16.12 1.19
CA ASP A 103 4.39 -15.86 0.85
C ASP A 103 4.58 -15.21 -0.53
N SER A 104 3.74 -15.54 -1.50
CA SER A 104 3.77 -14.95 -2.84
C SER A 104 3.48 -13.45 -2.85
N GLN A 105 2.85 -12.93 -1.80
CA GLN A 105 2.45 -11.52 -1.67
C GLN A 105 3.40 -10.68 -0.81
N SER A 106 4.38 -11.32 -0.18
CA SER A 106 5.33 -10.68 0.74
C SER A 106 6.61 -10.26 0.03
N TYR A 107 7.25 -9.20 0.51
CA TYR A 107 8.49 -8.65 -0.03
C TYR A 107 8.41 -8.20 -1.50
N LEU A 108 7.20 -7.89 -1.99
CA LEU A 108 6.99 -7.36 -3.33
C LEU A 108 7.11 -5.83 -3.32
N ARG A 109 8.30 -5.33 -3.56
CA ARG A 109 8.54 -3.88 -3.63
C ARG A 109 7.78 -3.27 -4.80
N HIS A 110 7.03 -2.22 -4.55
CA HIS A 110 6.26 -1.55 -5.60
C HIS A 110 6.03 -0.07 -5.29
N PHE A 111 5.67 0.64 -6.34
CA PHE A 111 5.02 1.94 -6.27
C PHE A 111 3.55 1.76 -6.63
N ASP A 112 2.68 2.47 -5.94
CA ASP A 112 1.27 2.51 -6.33
C ASP A 112 1.10 3.25 -7.67
N SER A 113 -0.07 3.10 -8.26
CA SER A 113 -0.48 3.96 -9.37
C SER A 113 -1.14 5.26 -8.89
N HIS A 114 -1.50 5.31 -7.64
CA HIS A 114 -2.21 6.41 -7.01
C HIS A 114 -1.26 7.35 -6.27
N ILE A 115 -1.58 8.64 -6.30
CA ILE A 115 -0.81 9.66 -5.58
C ILE A 115 -0.99 9.49 -4.08
N LEU A 116 -2.24 9.36 -3.62
CA LEU A 116 -2.56 9.20 -2.22
C LEU A 116 -2.87 7.76 -1.89
N THR A 117 -2.17 7.21 -0.91
CA THR A 117 -2.45 5.92 -0.29
C THR A 117 -2.69 6.13 1.20
N MET A 118 -3.86 5.70 1.66
CA MET A 118 -4.25 5.67 3.07
C MET A 118 -4.36 4.21 3.52
N LEU A 119 -3.71 3.87 4.63
CA LEU A 119 -3.78 2.55 5.24
C LEU A 119 -4.53 2.64 6.57
N VAL A 120 -5.54 1.81 6.73
CA VAL A 120 -6.30 1.65 7.97
C VAL A 120 -6.12 0.22 8.47
N PRO A 121 -5.25 -0.01 9.46
CA PRO A 121 -5.06 -1.32 10.07
C PRO A 121 -6.32 -1.74 10.83
N LEU A 122 -6.85 -2.93 10.50
CA LEU A 122 -8.00 -3.51 11.19
C LEU A 122 -7.58 -4.59 12.19
N ARG A 123 -6.59 -5.41 11.81
CA ARG A 123 -6.01 -6.44 12.67
C ARG A 123 -4.52 -6.57 12.37
N LEU A 124 -3.71 -6.73 13.39
CA LEU A 124 -2.29 -7.08 13.26
C LEU A 124 -2.11 -8.57 13.47
N ALA A 125 -1.11 -9.14 12.81
CA ALA A 125 -0.56 -10.41 13.19
C ALA A 125 0.17 -10.26 14.55
N PRO A 126 0.32 -11.34 15.32
CA PRO A 126 1.08 -11.29 16.56
C PRO A 126 2.47 -10.69 16.36
N ASP A 127 2.98 -10.05 17.41
CA ASP A 127 4.29 -9.41 17.40
C ASP A 127 5.40 -10.36 17.00
N GLY A 128 6.40 -9.84 16.33
CA GLY A 128 7.56 -10.57 15.85
C GLY A 128 8.18 -9.90 14.64
N ASP A 129 9.30 -10.45 14.17
CA ASP A 129 10.02 -9.92 13.01
C ASP A 129 9.28 -10.14 11.68
N ARG A 130 8.26 -11.00 11.67
CA ARG A 130 7.52 -11.44 10.49
C ARG A 130 6.01 -11.35 10.75
N ASN A 131 5.53 -10.13 10.95
CA ASN A 131 4.14 -9.82 11.28
C ASN A 131 3.39 -9.05 10.17
N GLY A 132 4.01 -8.92 8.99
CA GLY A 132 3.42 -8.21 7.86
C GLY A 132 3.59 -6.70 7.90
N ASP A 133 4.50 -6.15 8.71
CA ASP A 133 4.76 -4.72 8.80
C ASP A 133 5.09 -4.09 7.45
N LEU A 134 4.78 -2.83 7.32
CA LEU A 134 5.08 -2.03 6.15
C LEU A 134 6.54 -1.57 6.17
N ILE A 135 7.25 -1.81 5.09
CA ILE A 135 8.60 -1.30 4.86
C ILE A 135 8.55 -0.22 3.80
N MET A 136 9.08 0.95 4.14
CA MET A 136 9.20 2.09 3.25
C MET A 136 10.66 2.37 2.93
N HIS A 137 10.97 2.58 1.66
CA HIS A 137 12.32 2.82 1.20
C HIS A 137 12.58 4.32 1.00
N ALA A 138 13.70 4.80 1.53
CA ALA A 138 14.13 6.20 1.43
C ALA A 138 14.67 6.58 0.04
N LEU A 139 14.29 5.85 -1.00
CA LEU A 139 14.70 6.13 -2.38
C LEU A 139 13.72 7.14 -3.00
N PRO A 140 14.10 8.42 -3.13
CA PRO A 140 13.23 9.40 -3.76
C PRO A 140 13.06 9.05 -5.23
N ARG A 141 11.81 8.95 -5.66
CA ARG A 141 11.47 8.79 -7.05
C ARG A 141 10.97 10.12 -7.61
N GLU A 142 11.62 10.60 -8.65
CA GLU A 142 11.09 11.68 -9.46
C GLU A 142 10.09 11.11 -10.49
N ALA A 143 8.79 11.24 -10.24
CA ALA A 143 7.73 10.75 -11.13
C ALA A 143 7.52 11.67 -12.35
N LYS A 144 8.60 12.27 -12.89
CA LYS A 144 8.52 13.30 -13.93
C LYS A 144 8.29 12.77 -15.35
N SER A 145 8.52 11.48 -15.62
CA SER A 145 8.44 10.91 -16.96
C SER A 145 7.69 9.58 -16.97
N GLU A 146 6.76 9.42 -17.92
CA GLU A 146 6.06 8.15 -18.14
C GLU A 146 7.03 7.01 -18.51
N ILE A 147 8.08 7.32 -19.26
CA ILE A 147 9.10 6.34 -19.66
C ILE A 147 9.88 5.84 -18.45
N THR A 148 10.36 6.75 -17.59
CA THR A 148 11.05 6.36 -16.34
C THR A 148 10.13 5.56 -15.43
N ASN A 149 8.85 5.91 -15.39
CA ASN A 149 7.83 5.21 -14.64
C ASN A 149 7.65 3.77 -15.15
N LEU A 150 7.57 3.61 -16.47
CA LEU A 150 7.44 2.30 -17.11
C LEU A 150 8.69 1.43 -16.88
N LEU A 151 9.89 1.98 -17.07
CA LEU A 151 11.15 1.27 -16.84
C LEU A 151 11.29 0.80 -15.39
N THR A 152 10.98 1.66 -14.42
CA THR A 152 11.03 1.30 -13.01
C THR A 152 10.01 0.20 -12.68
N LYS A 153 8.80 0.29 -13.20
CA LYS A 153 7.78 -0.77 -12.99
C LYS A 153 8.18 -2.08 -13.66
N THR A 154 8.83 -2.02 -14.82
CA THR A 154 9.37 -3.21 -15.50
C THR A 154 10.48 -3.86 -14.69
N TYR A 155 11.41 -3.06 -14.16
CA TYR A 155 12.47 -3.57 -13.27
C TYR A 155 11.88 -4.26 -12.03
N LEU A 156 10.96 -3.62 -11.33
CA LEU A 156 10.29 -4.19 -10.16
C LEU A 156 9.49 -5.46 -10.51
N PHE A 157 8.91 -5.51 -11.71
CA PHE A 157 8.23 -6.72 -12.19
C PHE A 157 9.18 -7.93 -12.29
N PHE A 158 10.40 -7.73 -12.81
CA PHE A 158 11.41 -8.79 -12.81
C PHE A 158 11.86 -9.17 -11.41
N GLU A 159 11.98 -8.21 -10.50
CA GLU A 159 12.30 -8.49 -9.10
C GLU A 159 11.21 -9.34 -8.43
N HIS A 160 9.93 -9.12 -8.76
CA HIS A 160 8.83 -9.95 -8.26
C HIS A 160 8.93 -11.42 -8.69
N GLY A 161 9.61 -11.70 -9.81
CA GLY A 161 9.91 -13.08 -10.26
C GLY A 161 11.03 -13.77 -9.49
N LEU A 162 11.76 -13.06 -8.62
CA LEU A 162 12.81 -13.66 -7.82
C LEU A 162 12.22 -14.59 -6.74
N PRO A 163 12.95 -15.68 -6.40
CA PRO A 163 12.59 -16.55 -5.28
C PRO A 163 12.37 -15.77 -3.97
N PHE A 164 11.43 -16.23 -3.16
CA PHE A 164 11.04 -15.59 -1.90
C PHE A 164 12.25 -15.26 -0.99
N PHE A 165 13.18 -16.22 -0.81
CA PHE A 165 14.35 -16.03 0.04
C PHE A 165 15.30 -14.93 -0.44
N ILE A 166 15.39 -14.69 -1.75
CA ILE A 166 16.17 -13.58 -2.33
C ILE A 166 15.48 -12.25 -2.03
N ARG A 167 14.17 -12.15 -2.27
CA ARG A 167 13.38 -10.94 -1.98
C ARG A 167 13.46 -10.56 -0.50
N ARG A 168 13.37 -11.56 0.39
CA ARG A 168 13.52 -11.40 1.83
C ARG A 168 14.92 -10.89 2.19
N SER A 169 15.98 -11.48 1.62
CA SER A 169 17.35 -11.04 1.86
C SER A 169 17.59 -9.59 1.43
N LEU A 170 17.08 -9.19 0.27
CA LEU A 170 17.15 -7.80 -0.21
C LEU A 170 16.46 -6.82 0.74
N SER A 171 15.28 -7.19 1.27
CA SER A 171 14.56 -6.38 2.24
C SER A 171 15.34 -6.24 3.56
N SER A 172 15.85 -7.34 4.09
CA SER A 172 16.63 -7.35 5.33
C SER A 172 17.91 -6.51 5.19
N HIS A 173 18.59 -6.60 4.05
CA HIS A 173 19.76 -5.79 3.76
C HIS A 173 19.44 -4.30 3.67
N ALA A 174 18.33 -3.94 3.05
CA ALA A 174 17.90 -2.53 2.97
C ALA A 174 17.56 -1.95 4.34
N LEU A 175 16.96 -2.74 5.23
CA LEU A 175 16.68 -2.35 6.60
C LEU A 175 17.97 -2.17 7.41
N SER A 176 18.90 -3.12 7.32
CA SER A 176 20.17 -3.08 8.08
C SER A 176 21.06 -1.90 7.69
N ASN A 177 21.00 -1.45 6.45
CA ASN A 177 21.78 -0.33 5.93
C ASN A 177 21.11 1.04 6.14
N GLY A 178 19.97 1.11 6.82
CA GLY A 178 19.23 2.36 7.02
C GLY A 178 18.58 2.95 5.75
N ASN A 179 18.57 2.20 4.64
CA ASN A 179 17.97 2.64 3.38
C ASN A 179 16.44 2.44 3.34
N SER A 180 15.87 1.87 4.39
CA SER A 180 14.44 1.70 4.56
C SER A 180 14.03 1.81 6.02
N GLN A 181 12.77 2.16 6.21
CA GLN A 181 12.14 2.33 7.51
C GLN A 181 11.03 1.28 7.68
N ARG A 182 11.01 0.61 8.81
CA ARG A 182 9.90 -0.24 9.23
C ARG A 182 8.84 0.63 9.89
N VAL A 183 7.61 0.54 9.41
CA VAL A 183 6.44 1.21 9.96
C VAL A 183 5.58 0.17 10.66
N VAL A 184 5.59 0.23 11.98
CA VAL A 184 4.72 -0.61 12.80
C VAL A 184 3.34 0.01 12.78
N CYS A 185 2.40 -0.66 12.13
CA CYS A 185 1.02 -0.21 12.07
C CYS A 185 0.28 -0.58 13.36
N ALA A 186 -0.75 0.20 13.74
CA ALA A 186 -1.63 -0.10 14.88
C ALA A 186 -3.10 0.14 14.50
N PRO A 187 -4.04 -0.74 14.92
CA PRO A 187 -5.47 -0.50 14.76
C PRO A 187 -5.89 0.82 15.43
N GLY A 188 -6.85 1.52 14.82
CA GLY A 188 -7.27 2.84 15.30
C GLY A 188 -6.50 4.01 14.67
N ASN A 189 -5.28 3.77 14.16
CA ASN A 189 -4.48 4.78 13.47
C ASN A 189 -4.75 4.79 11.97
N VAL A 190 -4.41 5.92 11.32
CA VAL A 190 -4.44 6.08 9.87
C VAL A 190 -3.06 6.50 9.37
N TYR A 191 -2.54 5.79 8.38
CA TYR A 191 -1.22 6.00 7.79
C TYR A 191 -1.39 6.53 6.37
N ILE A 192 -0.75 7.64 6.05
CA ILE A 192 -0.93 8.37 4.80
C ILE A 192 0.41 8.60 4.13
N PHE A 193 0.52 8.29 2.86
CA PHE A 193 1.74 8.55 2.08
C PHE A 193 1.44 8.72 0.59
N ASN A 194 2.41 9.28 -0.12
CA ASN A 194 2.35 9.37 -1.57
C ASN A 194 2.79 8.04 -2.19
N GLY A 195 1.82 7.19 -2.53
CA GLY A 195 2.08 5.85 -3.08
C GLY A 195 2.78 5.87 -4.44
N LEU A 196 2.59 6.94 -5.23
CA LEU A 196 3.18 7.05 -6.56
C LEU A 196 4.71 7.16 -6.53
N ILE A 197 5.28 7.81 -5.51
CA ILE A 197 6.72 8.08 -5.40
C ILE A 197 7.41 7.33 -4.26
N THR A 198 6.65 6.70 -3.35
CA THR A 198 7.21 5.97 -2.22
C THR A 198 7.31 4.48 -2.56
N LEU A 199 8.52 3.96 -2.67
CA LEU A 199 8.77 2.53 -2.82
C LEU A 199 8.46 1.83 -1.50
N HIS A 200 7.59 0.83 -1.53
CA HIS A 200 7.19 0.14 -0.31
C HIS A 200 6.85 -1.34 -0.57
N HIS A 201 6.83 -2.12 0.50
CA HIS A 201 6.36 -3.49 0.51
C HIS A 201 5.95 -3.90 1.93
N ASN A 202 5.39 -5.11 2.07
CA ASN A 202 5.11 -5.68 3.37
C ASN A 202 6.02 -6.88 3.66
N LEU A 203 6.34 -7.07 4.94
CA LEU A 203 6.91 -8.31 5.45
C LEU A 203 5.90 -9.46 5.31
N ASP A 204 6.38 -10.68 5.42
CA ASP A 204 5.52 -11.86 5.52
C ASP A 204 4.81 -11.95 6.89
N VAL A 205 3.74 -12.72 6.92
CA VAL A 205 3.02 -13.09 8.14
C VAL A 205 3.26 -14.56 8.39
N VAL A 206 3.82 -14.92 9.55
CA VAL A 206 4.13 -16.31 9.92
C VAL A 206 3.06 -16.92 10.81
N VAL A 207 2.48 -16.12 11.69
CA VAL A 207 1.45 -16.56 12.63
C VAL A 207 0.30 -15.57 12.63
N GLY A 208 -0.91 -16.08 12.65
CA GLY A 208 -2.12 -15.26 12.69
C GLY A 208 -2.47 -14.61 11.34
N GLU A 209 -3.09 -13.47 11.39
CA GLU A 209 -3.57 -12.75 10.21
C GLU A 209 -3.44 -11.24 10.38
N ARG A 210 -2.95 -10.57 9.35
CA ARG A 210 -2.97 -9.12 9.22
C ARG A 210 -4.11 -8.70 8.31
N ARG A 211 -4.93 -7.73 8.75
CA ARG A 211 -6.01 -7.12 7.97
C ARG A 211 -5.78 -5.63 7.80
N MET A 212 -5.93 -5.17 6.58
CA MET A 212 -5.70 -3.77 6.21
C MET A 212 -6.78 -3.32 5.23
N LEU A 213 -7.48 -2.24 5.53
CA LEU A 213 -8.23 -1.50 4.54
C LEU A 213 -7.30 -0.47 3.91
N ILE A 214 -7.22 -0.47 2.59
CA ILE A 214 -6.40 0.43 1.80
C ILE A 214 -7.33 1.29 0.96
N ILE A 215 -7.16 2.61 1.05
CA ILE A 215 -7.91 3.58 0.26
C ILE A 215 -6.91 4.36 -0.59
N HIS A 216 -7.11 4.29 -1.89
CA HIS A 216 -6.28 5.01 -2.84
C HIS A 216 -7.09 6.11 -3.51
N HIS A 217 -6.46 7.28 -3.71
CA HIS A 217 -7.03 8.39 -4.45
C HIS A 217 -6.06 8.85 -5.55
N TYR A 218 -6.61 9.45 -6.61
CA TYR A 218 -5.86 10.07 -7.72
C TYR A 218 -4.93 9.12 -8.46
N ASP A 219 -5.49 8.25 -9.32
CA ASP A 219 -4.70 7.34 -10.18
C ASP A 219 -3.96 8.11 -11.27
N ALA A 220 -2.70 8.41 -11.03
CA ALA A 220 -1.80 9.11 -11.94
C ALA A 220 -0.78 8.19 -12.63
N GLY A 221 -0.89 6.89 -12.40
CA GLY A 221 0.20 5.96 -12.69
C GLY A 221 0.48 5.66 -14.14
N LEU A 222 -0.53 5.65 -15.03
CA LEU A 222 -0.35 5.29 -16.44
C LEU A 222 -1.50 5.84 -17.29
N THR A 223 -1.18 6.18 -18.55
CA THR A 223 -2.20 6.49 -19.56
C THR A 223 -3.12 5.27 -19.80
N PRO A 224 -4.36 5.46 -20.26
CA PRO A 224 -5.28 4.35 -20.55
C PRO A 224 -4.69 3.29 -21.49
N ARG A 225 -3.85 3.71 -22.47
CA ARG A 225 -3.18 2.78 -23.39
C ARG A 225 -2.12 1.94 -22.69
N ALA A 226 -1.29 2.54 -21.84
CA ALA A 226 -0.27 1.82 -21.08
C ALA A 226 -0.89 0.88 -20.03
N ARG A 227 -2.05 1.24 -19.43
CA ARG A 227 -2.83 0.35 -18.54
C ARG A 227 -3.27 -0.93 -19.28
N SER A 228 -3.76 -0.81 -20.51
CA SER A 228 -4.18 -1.96 -21.33
C SER A 228 -3.04 -2.94 -21.57
N VAL A 229 -1.86 -2.43 -21.93
CA VAL A 229 -0.66 -3.26 -22.17
C VAL A 229 -0.24 -3.99 -20.91
N ILE A 230 -0.13 -3.29 -19.77
CA ILE A 230 0.27 -3.92 -18.50
C ILE A 230 -0.77 -4.94 -18.03
N ARG A 231 -2.06 -4.66 -18.22
CA ARG A 231 -3.12 -5.62 -17.91
C ARG A 231 -2.98 -6.92 -18.74
N SER A 232 -2.65 -6.79 -20.02
CA SER A 232 -2.40 -7.93 -20.91
C SER A 232 -1.17 -8.74 -20.46
N PHE A 233 -0.07 -8.07 -20.08
CA PHE A 233 1.11 -8.75 -19.52
C PHE A 233 0.83 -9.45 -18.20
N ARG A 234 0.04 -8.84 -17.32
CA ARG A 234 -0.37 -9.44 -16.06
C ARG A 234 -1.21 -10.70 -16.28
N MET A 235 -2.20 -10.64 -17.18
CA MET A 235 -3.00 -11.81 -17.55
C MET A 235 -2.16 -12.93 -18.18
N LEU A 236 -1.18 -12.57 -19.02
CA LEU A 236 -0.27 -13.56 -19.63
C LEU A 236 0.59 -14.24 -18.56
N ARG A 237 1.16 -13.48 -17.62
CA ARG A 237 1.93 -14.04 -16.49
C ARG A 237 1.08 -15.00 -15.66
N ASP A 238 -0.14 -14.61 -15.31
CA ASP A 238 -1.03 -15.39 -14.45
C ASP A 238 -1.45 -16.70 -15.15
N ARG A 239 -1.63 -16.67 -16.47
CA ARG A 239 -1.82 -17.88 -17.29
C ARG A 239 -0.58 -18.79 -17.31
N LEU A 240 0.61 -18.21 -17.48
CA LEU A 240 1.87 -18.98 -17.50
C LEU A 240 2.22 -19.56 -16.11
N ALA A 241 1.80 -18.92 -15.06
CA ALA A 241 1.99 -19.39 -13.68
C ALA A 241 0.95 -20.45 -13.24
N GLY A 242 0.04 -20.87 -14.14
CA GLY A 242 -0.96 -21.90 -13.83
C GLY A 242 -2.00 -21.48 -12.78
N MET A 243 -2.25 -20.18 -12.65
CA MET A 243 -3.21 -19.60 -11.69
C MET A 243 -4.64 -19.48 -12.26
N TYR A 244 -5.02 -20.37 -13.19
CA TYR A 244 -6.39 -20.55 -13.69
C TYR A 244 -6.68 -22.04 -13.81
#